data_8a2094983ca41bf419a68efcfd75aeef
#
_entry.id   8a2094983ca41bf419a68efcfd75aeef
#
_cell.length_a   1.000
_cell.length_b   1.000
_cell.length_c   1.000
_cell.angle_alpha   90.00
_cell.angle_beta   90.00
_cell.angle_gamma   90.00
#
_symmetry.space_group_name_H-M   'P 1'
#
loop_
_entity.id
_entity.type
_entity.pdbx_description
1 polymer ?
#
loop_
_entity_poly.entity_id
_entity_poly.type
_entity_poly.pdbx_seq_one_letter_code
_entity_poly.pdbx_strand_id
1 'polypeptide(L)'
;MGIFRLYTNSDGKSQIDELDLSSHPELTSATKTQNIFFRQWAPGYFIDWHPAPRRQYIISLSGVVDVGLEDGSTHRFLPGDARLVEDTTGKGHTTEVPGGPGDEPSVTAVIPLA
;
A
#
# COMPACT_ATOMS: atom_id res chain seq x y z
N MET A 1 2.52 -12.84 5.04
CA MET A 1 3.46 -12.12 4.14
C MET A 1 3.04 -12.33 2.71
N GLY A 2 2.89 -11.28 1.92
CA GLY A 2 2.45 -11.36 0.53
C GLY A 2 2.86 -10.16 -0.28
N ILE A 3 2.61 -10.25 -1.60
CA ILE A 3 2.80 -9.15 -2.54
C ILE A 3 1.42 -8.83 -3.10
N PHE A 4 1.05 -7.56 -3.06
CA PHE A 4 -0.29 -7.09 -3.43
C PHE A 4 -0.19 -5.97 -4.46
N ARG A 5 -1.26 -5.82 -5.24
CA ARG A 5 -1.43 -4.70 -6.16
C ARG A 5 -2.65 -3.89 -5.74
N LEU A 6 -2.45 -2.60 -5.51
CA LEU A 6 -3.52 -1.63 -5.26
C LEU A 6 -3.61 -0.75 -6.50
N TYR A 7 -4.69 -0.87 -7.26
CA TYR A 7 -4.81 -0.24 -8.57
C TYR A 7 -6.24 0.23 -8.84
N THR A 8 -6.39 1.10 -9.82
CA THR A 8 -7.71 1.57 -10.28
C THR A 8 -8.25 0.58 -11.30
N ASN A 9 -9.41 -0.02 -11.02
CA ASN A 9 -10.04 -0.99 -11.90
C ASN A 9 -10.85 -0.31 -13.04
N SER A 10 -11.52 -1.13 -13.87
CA SER A 10 -12.30 -0.61 -15.02
C SER A 10 -13.49 0.24 -14.61
N ASP A 11 -13.97 0.12 -13.38
CA ASP A 11 -15.05 0.95 -12.84
C ASP A 11 -14.54 2.27 -12.23
N GLY A 12 -13.24 2.54 -12.31
CA GLY A 12 -12.62 3.73 -11.74
C GLY A 12 -12.43 3.66 -10.22
N LYS A 13 -12.53 2.49 -9.64
CA LYS A 13 -12.41 2.28 -8.18
C LYS A 13 -11.11 1.57 -7.84
N SER A 14 -10.54 1.90 -6.70
CA SER A 14 -9.37 1.21 -6.20
C SER A 14 -9.71 -0.21 -5.79
N GLN A 15 -8.84 -1.15 -6.14
CA GLN A 15 -8.97 -2.58 -5.89
C GLN A 15 -7.63 -3.14 -5.42
N ILE A 16 -7.68 -4.14 -4.55
CA ILE A 16 -6.48 -4.82 -4.05
C ILE A 16 -6.55 -6.28 -4.46
N ASP A 17 -5.52 -6.75 -5.18
CA ASP A 17 -5.35 -8.15 -5.54
C ASP A 17 -4.04 -8.66 -4.97
N GLU A 18 -4.02 -9.90 -4.52
CA GLU A 18 -2.77 -10.56 -4.15
C GLU A 18 -2.10 -11.09 -5.43
N LEU A 19 -0.78 -10.90 -5.54
CA LEU A 19 0.01 -11.33 -6.68
C LEU A 19 0.85 -12.55 -6.29
N ASP A 20 0.63 -13.67 -6.99
CA ASP A 20 1.43 -14.85 -6.84
C ASP A 20 2.62 -14.78 -7.81
N LEU A 21 3.84 -14.91 -7.30
CA LEU A 21 5.03 -14.85 -8.15
C LEU A 21 5.05 -15.89 -9.25
N SER A 22 4.45 -17.07 -9.02
CA SER A 22 4.38 -18.10 -10.05
C SER A 22 3.52 -17.71 -11.24
N SER A 23 2.51 -16.86 -11.00
CA SER A 23 1.60 -16.32 -12.04
C SER A 23 2.06 -14.96 -12.57
N HIS A 24 3.00 -14.32 -11.88
CA HIS A 24 3.49 -12.97 -12.22
C HIS A 24 5.02 -12.97 -12.23
N PRO A 25 5.64 -13.74 -13.17
CA PRO A 25 7.11 -13.85 -13.20
C PRO A 25 7.80 -12.53 -13.52
N GLU A 26 7.10 -11.53 -14.10
CA GLU A 26 7.62 -10.21 -14.32
C GLU A 26 8.06 -9.52 -13.03
N LEU A 27 7.49 -9.89 -11.90
CA LEU A 27 7.87 -9.34 -10.59
C LEU A 27 9.24 -9.80 -10.13
N THR A 28 9.78 -10.86 -10.73
CA THR A 28 11.12 -11.37 -10.41
C THR A 28 12.22 -10.70 -11.22
N SER A 29 11.86 -9.86 -12.19
CA SER A 29 12.80 -9.05 -12.95
C SER A 29 13.02 -7.71 -12.23
N ALA A 30 14.21 -7.14 -12.42
CA ALA A 30 14.54 -5.86 -11.80
C ALA A 30 13.63 -4.75 -12.34
N THR A 31 13.13 -3.92 -11.44
CA THR A 31 12.31 -2.75 -11.77
C THR A 31 13.10 -1.49 -11.46
N LYS A 32 13.16 -0.57 -12.41
CA LYS A 32 13.85 0.69 -12.23
C LYS A 32 13.09 1.59 -11.25
N THR A 33 13.81 2.15 -10.27
CA THR A 33 13.23 3.00 -9.23
C THR A 33 13.90 4.37 -9.24
N GLN A 34 13.20 5.38 -8.69
CA GLN A 34 13.77 6.73 -8.55
C GLN A 34 14.63 6.85 -7.30
N ASN A 35 14.08 6.39 -6.16
CA ASN A 35 14.75 6.47 -4.86
C ASN A 35 14.05 5.55 -3.87
N ILE A 36 14.53 5.56 -2.63
CA ILE A 36 13.89 4.88 -1.51
C ILE A 36 13.93 5.79 -0.29
N PHE A 37 12.85 5.84 0.47
CA PHE A 37 12.81 6.52 1.76
C PHE A 37 11.92 5.76 2.73
N PHE A 38 12.04 6.08 4.01
CA PHE A 38 11.27 5.43 5.07
C PHE A 38 10.29 6.40 5.66
N ARG A 39 9.17 5.86 6.12
CA ARG A 39 8.08 6.65 6.68
C ARG A 39 7.61 6.00 7.97
N GLN A 40 7.45 6.81 9.01
CA GLN A 40 6.89 6.36 10.27
C GLN A 40 5.65 7.17 10.59
N TRP A 41 4.54 6.47 10.82
CA TRP A 41 3.27 7.08 11.20
C TRP A 41 2.83 6.59 12.57
N ALA A 42 2.41 7.55 13.41
CA ALA A 42 1.92 7.25 14.74
C ALA A 42 0.57 6.51 14.70
N PRO A 43 0.27 5.68 15.71
CA PRO A 43 -1.05 5.08 15.85
C PRO A 43 -2.14 6.16 15.87
N GLY A 44 -3.25 5.91 15.20
CA GLY A 44 -4.34 6.86 15.04
C GLY A 44 -4.22 7.76 13.81
N TYR A 45 -3.09 7.73 13.10
CA TYR A 45 -2.93 8.51 11.87
C TYR A 45 -3.93 8.01 10.83
N PHE A 46 -4.65 8.95 10.21
CA PHE A 46 -5.66 8.65 9.20
C PHE A 46 -5.53 9.60 8.01
N ILE A 47 -5.55 9.03 6.81
CA ILE A 47 -5.63 9.81 5.57
C ILE A 47 -6.96 9.47 4.91
N ASP A 48 -7.81 10.47 4.72
CA ASP A 48 -9.10 10.33 4.06
C ASP A 48 -8.92 9.98 2.58
N TRP A 49 -9.99 9.77 1.87
CA TRP A 49 -9.98 9.33 0.47
C TRP A 49 -8.97 10.12 -0.37
N HIS A 50 -8.06 9.40 -1.00
CA HIS A 50 -7.03 9.97 -1.86
C HIS A 50 -6.52 8.90 -2.82
N PRO A 51 -6.19 9.27 -4.07
CA PRO A 51 -5.47 8.38 -4.97
C PRO A 51 -3.98 8.37 -4.61
N ALA A 52 -3.26 7.38 -5.12
CA ALA A 52 -1.81 7.36 -4.95
C ALA A 52 -1.17 8.54 -5.69
N PRO A 53 -0.16 9.20 -5.09
CA PRO A 53 0.50 10.34 -5.75
C PRO A 53 1.34 9.93 -6.96
N ARG A 54 1.75 8.67 -6.99
CA ARG A 54 2.59 8.08 -8.05
C ARG A 54 2.58 6.57 -7.91
N ARG A 55 3.07 5.88 -8.94
CA ARG A 55 3.31 4.44 -8.85
C ARG A 55 4.52 4.19 -7.96
N GLN A 56 4.36 3.34 -6.97
CA GLN A 56 5.42 3.04 -6.01
C GLN A 56 5.18 1.70 -5.32
N TYR A 57 6.26 1.07 -4.88
CA TYR A 57 6.17 -0.01 -3.91
C TYR A 57 6.19 0.57 -2.51
N ILE A 58 5.42 -0.03 -1.62
CA ILE A 58 5.49 0.23 -0.18
C ILE A 58 5.64 -1.13 0.51
N ILE A 59 6.68 -1.25 1.32
CA ILE A 59 6.96 -2.49 2.06
C ILE A 59 6.76 -2.21 3.54
N SER A 60 5.88 -2.97 4.18
CA SER A 60 5.62 -2.84 5.61
C SER A 60 6.75 -3.52 6.40
N LEU A 61 7.37 -2.76 7.30
CA LEU A 61 8.50 -3.23 8.11
C LEU A 61 8.07 -3.53 9.55
N SER A 62 7.30 -2.65 10.17
CA SER A 62 6.75 -2.87 11.51
C SER A 62 5.40 -2.17 11.65
N GLY A 63 4.61 -2.59 12.63
CA GLY A 63 3.24 -2.12 12.78
C GLY A 63 2.34 -2.57 11.63
N VAL A 64 1.14 -2.03 11.57
CA VAL A 64 0.16 -2.38 10.54
C VAL A 64 -0.42 -1.13 9.90
N VAL A 65 -0.91 -1.27 8.66
CA VAL A 65 -1.63 -0.21 7.94
C VAL A 65 -2.92 -0.82 7.38
N ASP A 66 -4.04 -0.15 7.64
CA ASP A 66 -5.34 -0.53 7.09
C ASP A 66 -5.68 0.37 5.91
N VAL A 67 -5.94 -0.25 4.76
CA VAL A 67 -6.37 0.44 3.53
C VAL A 67 -7.85 0.16 3.31
N GLY A 68 -8.66 1.22 3.31
CA GLY A 68 -10.10 1.12 3.07
C GLY A 68 -10.46 1.39 1.62
N LEU A 69 -11.40 0.61 1.08
CA LEU A 69 -11.87 0.71 -0.30
C LEU A 69 -13.33 1.17 -0.35
N GLU A 70 -13.77 1.66 -1.51
CA GLU A 70 -15.12 2.19 -1.70
C GLU A 70 -16.22 1.14 -1.51
N ASP A 71 -15.91 -0.15 -1.67
CA ASP A 71 -16.87 -1.24 -1.43
C ASP A 71 -17.11 -1.53 0.06
N GLY A 72 -16.47 -0.78 0.96
CA GLY A 72 -16.57 -0.95 2.39
C GLY A 72 -15.58 -1.95 2.97
N SER A 73 -14.78 -2.62 2.14
CA SER A 73 -13.76 -3.55 2.61
C SER A 73 -12.52 -2.82 3.12
N THR A 74 -11.78 -3.49 3.99
CA THR A 74 -10.51 -3.00 4.52
C THR A 74 -9.48 -4.12 4.41
N HIS A 75 -8.31 -3.79 3.90
CA HIS A 75 -7.19 -4.72 3.84
C HIS A 75 -6.12 -4.27 4.82
N ARG A 76 -5.70 -5.17 5.71
CA ARG A 76 -4.63 -4.90 6.66
C ARG A 76 -3.31 -5.41 6.12
N PHE A 77 -2.36 -4.50 5.95
CA PHE A 77 -0.99 -4.83 5.57
C PHE A 77 -0.16 -5.06 6.82
N LEU A 78 0.44 -6.24 6.90
CA LEU A 78 1.24 -6.70 8.03
C LEU A 78 2.73 -6.55 7.73
N PRO A 79 3.60 -6.59 8.77
CA PRO A 79 5.05 -6.60 8.52
C PRO A 79 5.44 -7.70 7.53
N GLY A 80 6.26 -7.36 6.55
CA GLY A 80 6.68 -8.24 5.48
C GLY A 80 5.80 -8.20 4.22
N ASP A 81 4.63 -7.54 4.28
CA ASP A 81 3.79 -7.36 3.09
C ASP A 81 4.36 -6.25 2.20
N ALA A 82 4.41 -6.50 0.90
CA ALA A 82 4.74 -5.52 -0.12
C ALA A 82 3.49 -5.18 -0.91
N ARG A 83 3.30 -3.90 -1.23
CA ARG A 83 2.21 -3.49 -2.12
C ARG A 83 2.71 -2.59 -3.23
N LEU A 84 2.29 -2.92 -4.46
CA LEU A 84 2.48 -2.06 -5.62
C LEU A 84 1.29 -1.12 -5.69
N VAL A 85 1.52 0.14 -5.38
CA VAL A 85 0.47 1.16 -5.31
C VAL A 85 0.43 1.91 -6.64
N GLU A 86 -0.67 1.76 -7.38
CA GLU A 86 -0.83 2.38 -8.71
C GLU A 86 -2.24 2.92 -8.95
N ASP A 87 -3.04 3.09 -7.91
CA ASP A 87 -4.37 3.70 -8.02
C ASP A 87 -4.25 5.23 -8.06
N THR A 88 -3.65 5.72 -9.13
CA THR A 88 -3.30 7.15 -9.31
C THR A 88 -4.48 7.99 -9.81
N THR A 89 -5.63 7.39 -10.03
CA THR A 89 -6.84 8.07 -10.53
C THR A 89 -8.04 7.72 -9.65
N GLY A 90 -9.12 8.47 -9.80
CA GLY A 90 -10.36 8.24 -9.07
C GLY A 90 -10.30 8.72 -7.62
N LYS A 91 -11.25 8.25 -6.83
CA LYS A 91 -11.35 8.61 -5.41
C LYS A 91 -10.23 8.03 -4.57
N GLY A 92 -9.67 6.91 -5.01
CA GLY A 92 -8.59 6.25 -4.32
C GLY A 92 -9.05 5.39 -3.15
N HIS A 93 -8.33 5.53 -2.05
CA HIS A 93 -8.50 4.69 -0.86
C HIS A 93 -8.29 5.54 0.40
N THR A 94 -8.64 4.97 1.56
CA THR A 94 -8.26 5.54 2.86
C THR A 94 -7.07 4.78 3.41
N THR A 95 -6.29 5.43 4.26
CA THR A 95 -5.15 4.82 4.94
C THR A 95 -5.23 5.13 6.42
N GLU A 96 -5.10 4.11 7.27
CA GLU A 96 -5.17 4.28 8.71
C GLU A 96 -4.10 3.44 9.39
N VAL A 97 -3.45 4.02 10.39
CA VAL A 97 -2.65 3.28 11.36
C VAL A 97 -3.54 3.06 12.58
N PRO A 98 -4.03 1.83 12.81
CA PRO A 98 -4.95 1.57 13.92
C PRO A 98 -4.28 1.75 15.27
N GLY A 99 -5.10 1.93 16.30
CA GLY A 99 -4.62 2.04 17.67
C GLY A 99 -4.59 3.47 18.19
N GLY A 100 -3.95 3.66 19.31
CA GLY A 100 -3.85 4.93 20.01
C GLY A 100 -2.53 5.05 20.76
N PRO A 101 -2.41 6.02 21.69
CA PRO A 101 -1.17 6.22 22.43
C PRO A 101 -0.66 4.94 23.10
N GLY A 102 0.61 4.62 22.89
CA GLY A 102 1.24 3.42 23.43
C GLY A 102 1.24 2.21 22.51
N ASP A 103 0.47 2.24 21.42
CA ASP A 103 0.49 1.18 20.42
C ASP A 103 1.67 1.38 19.45
N GLU A 104 1.95 0.34 18.66
CA GLU A 104 3.10 0.34 17.76
C GLU A 104 2.86 1.25 16.56
N PRO A 105 3.79 2.16 16.23
CA PRO A 105 3.69 2.94 15.00
C PRO A 105 3.91 2.06 13.77
N SER A 106 3.43 2.54 12.63
CA SER A 106 3.70 1.91 11.34
C SER A 106 5.01 2.43 10.77
N VAL A 107 5.90 1.51 10.37
CA VAL A 107 7.12 1.85 9.65
C VAL A 107 7.09 1.16 8.30
N THR A 108 7.28 1.94 7.24
CA THR A 108 7.26 1.45 5.86
C THR A 108 8.46 1.96 5.09
N ALA A 109 8.89 1.17 4.09
CA ALA A 109 9.82 1.61 3.05
C ALA A 109 9.00 2.00 1.82
N VAL A 110 9.24 3.19 1.29
CA VAL A 110 8.55 3.72 0.11
C VAL A 110 9.54 3.80 -1.04
N ILE A 111 9.19 3.17 -2.17
CA ILE A 111 10.08 3.02 -3.32
C ILE A 111 9.35 3.52 -4.57
N PRO A 112 9.44 4.83 -4.90
CA PRO A 112 8.85 5.36 -6.12
C PRO A 112 9.47 4.72 -7.36
N LEU A 113 8.62 4.36 -8.33
CA LEU A 113 9.07 3.80 -9.61
C LEU A 113 9.50 4.91 -10.56
N ALA A 114 10.46 4.56 -11.39
CA ALA A 114 10.95 5.49 -12.42
C ALA A 114 9.93 5.69 -13.54
#